data_5328ec25c800fbd0a4b7d9f4973d14cb
#
_entry.id   5328ec25c800fbd0a4b7d9f4973d14cb
#
_cell.length_a   1.000
_cell.length_b   1.000
_cell.length_c   1.000
_cell.angle_alpha   90.00
_cell.angle_beta   90.00
_cell.angle_gamma   90.00
#
_symmetry.space_group_name_H-M   'P 1'
#
loop_
_entity.id
_entity.type
_entity.pdbx_description
1 polymer ?
#
loop_
_entity_poly.entity_id
_entity_poly.type
_entity_poly.pdbx_seq_one_letter_code
_entity_poly.pdbx_strand_id
1 'polypeptide(L)'
;MRKLANLVSVLTMLISLNVATAYAEQPALATLNAQFETTECALPCKKSIKTNWWMWRTPTQVELKKSNAANSELWTMQDNNQLNYQFLMHDEKRVIEYSSIDLKMLNMQADAEKWQVLNSLVSQKDLAAMKKTKLKKQYQGLDLTTYAGKINGIKTNITWIDALQIPLQLIYVYPKNQITVQLIKRDTADLLAGATTAAQLQAYQQVDYADIGDMEHSSTAKVWLSNATDAPGMHTHGHQH
;
A
#
# COMPACT_ATOMS: atom_id res chain seq x y z
N MET A 1 -75.60 25.85 35.43
CA MET A 1 -74.21 26.14 35.81
C MET A 1 -73.33 25.15 35.06
N ARG A 2 -72.78 25.58 33.91
CA ARG A 2 -71.93 24.75 33.04
C ARG A 2 -70.46 25.15 33.27
N LYS A 3 -69.61 24.20 33.68
CA LYS A 3 -68.13 24.38 33.80
C LYS A 3 -67.51 24.04 32.47
N LEU A 4 -66.87 25.03 31.85
CA LEU A 4 -65.97 24.85 30.71
C LEU A 4 -64.65 24.30 31.22
N ALA A 5 -64.21 23.17 30.69
CA ALA A 5 -62.87 22.64 30.88
C ALA A 5 -61.98 23.08 29.71
N ASN A 6 -60.94 23.87 30.02
CA ASN A 6 -59.90 24.28 29.05
C ASN A 6 -58.94 23.11 28.81
N LEU A 7 -58.89 22.63 27.57
CA LEU A 7 -57.89 21.66 27.09
C LEU A 7 -56.69 22.45 26.52
N VAL A 8 -55.59 22.45 27.26
CA VAL A 8 -54.32 23.00 26.77
C VAL A 8 -53.56 21.87 26.05
N SER A 9 -53.51 21.96 24.73
CA SER A 9 -52.76 21.04 23.86
C SER A 9 -51.32 21.49 23.80
N VAL A 10 -50.41 20.76 24.45
CA VAL A 10 -48.95 21.00 24.38
C VAL A 10 -48.42 20.27 23.13
N LEU A 11 -48.15 21.03 22.08
CA LEU A 11 -47.52 20.55 20.85
C LEU A 11 -45.98 20.43 21.07
N THR A 12 -45.51 19.23 21.38
CA THR A 12 -44.06 18.95 21.52
C THR A 12 -43.44 18.81 20.13
N MET A 13 -42.73 19.84 19.71
CA MET A 13 -41.98 19.87 18.43
C MET A 13 -40.66 19.11 18.61
N LEU A 14 -40.64 17.85 18.15
CA LEU A 14 -39.42 17.05 18.08
C LEU A 14 -38.50 17.58 16.96
N ILE A 15 -37.49 18.34 17.35
CA ILE A 15 -36.41 18.76 16.46
C ILE A 15 -35.47 17.56 16.33
N SER A 16 -35.54 16.83 15.23
CA SER A 16 -34.58 15.79 14.86
C SER A 16 -33.29 16.48 14.39
N LEU A 17 -32.29 16.54 15.25
CA LEU A 17 -30.91 16.91 14.84
C LEU A 17 -30.37 15.78 13.95
N ASN A 18 -30.39 16.00 12.64
CA ASN A 18 -29.58 15.22 11.70
C ASN A 18 -28.13 15.61 11.92
N VAL A 19 -27.39 14.84 12.73
CA VAL A 19 -25.93 14.92 12.80
C VAL A 19 -25.43 14.25 11.51
N ALA A 20 -25.23 15.04 10.46
CA ALA A 20 -24.46 14.63 9.30
C ALA A 20 -23.02 14.41 9.79
N THR A 21 -22.63 13.16 9.97
CA THR A 21 -21.22 12.82 10.13
C THR A 21 -20.51 13.20 8.83
N ALA A 22 -19.86 14.37 8.83
CA ALA A 22 -18.95 14.75 7.77
C ALA A 22 -17.81 13.71 7.79
N TYR A 23 -17.87 12.74 6.89
CA TYR A 23 -16.71 11.96 6.55
C TYR A 23 -15.68 12.95 6.02
N ALA A 24 -14.62 13.19 6.79
CA ALA A 24 -13.50 13.97 6.30
C ALA A 24 -12.98 13.25 5.06
N GLU A 25 -13.15 13.89 3.90
CA GLU A 25 -12.65 13.40 2.62
C GLU A 25 -11.14 13.18 2.78
N GLN A 26 -10.70 11.93 2.67
CA GLN A 26 -9.26 11.66 2.76
C GLN A 26 -8.58 12.41 1.62
N PRO A 27 -7.52 13.19 1.90
CA PRO A 27 -6.85 13.92 0.85
C PRO A 27 -6.39 12.92 -0.22
N ALA A 28 -6.65 13.27 -1.48
CA ALA A 28 -6.25 12.46 -2.62
C ALA A 28 -4.76 12.14 -2.53
N LEU A 29 -4.38 10.89 -2.77
CA LEU A 29 -3.00 10.47 -2.75
C LEU A 29 -2.19 11.22 -3.81
N ALA A 30 -1.12 11.86 -3.38
CA ALA A 30 -0.22 12.54 -4.31
C ALA A 30 0.48 11.53 -5.23
N THR A 31 0.63 11.89 -6.51
CA THR A 31 1.53 11.17 -7.42
C THR A 31 2.95 11.19 -6.86
N LEU A 32 3.64 10.06 -6.94
CA LEU A 32 4.94 9.86 -6.29
C LEU A 32 5.87 9.05 -7.18
N ASN A 33 7.13 9.49 -7.23
CA ASN A 33 8.27 8.73 -7.74
C ASN A 33 9.32 8.68 -6.62
N ALA A 34 9.49 7.53 -6.01
CA ALA A 34 10.35 7.38 -4.83
C ALA A 34 11.20 6.12 -4.91
N GLN A 35 12.45 6.25 -4.48
CA GLN A 35 13.36 5.12 -4.27
C GLN A 35 13.52 4.87 -2.79
N PHE A 36 13.36 3.61 -2.40
CA PHE A 36 13.56 3.14 -1.05
C PHE A 36 14.73 2.16 -0.97
N GLU A 37 15.35 2.09 0.20
CA GLU A 37 16.26 1.03 0.61
C GLU A 37 15.62 0.25 1.75
N THR A 38 15.51 -1.06 1.59
CA THR A 38 15.22 -1.98 2.68
C THR A 38 16.53 -2.55 3.19
N THR A 39 16.78 -2.38 4.49
CA THR A 39 17.93 -2.98 5.19
C THR A 39 17.40 -4.04 6.17
N GLU A 40 17.87 -5.26 6.02
CA GLU A 40 17.57 -6.37 6.93
C GLU A 40 18.83 -6.81 7.66
N CYS A 41 18.75 -7.00 8.97
CA CYS A 41 19.86 -7.46 9.79
C CYS A 41 19.42 -8.36 10.94
N ALA A 42 20.21 -9.39 11.24
CA ALA A 42 20.09 -10.14 12.51
C ALA A 42 20.63 -9.29 13.66
N LEU A 43 19.86 -9.19 14.77
CA LEU A 43 20.29 -8.44 15.93
C LEU A 43 21.54 -9.09 16.57
N PRO A 44 22.56 -8.28 16.93
CA PRO A 44 22.64 -6.83 17.07
C PRO A 44 23.10 -6.07 15.79
N CYS A 45 22.69 -6.46 14.61
CA CYS A 45 22.91 -5.74 13.33
C CYS A 45 24.38 -5.51 12.94
N LYS A 46 25.22 -6.52 13.15
CA LYS A 46 26.64 -6.46 12.75
C LYS A 46 26.84 -6.63 11.22
N LYS A 47 25.92 -7.29 10.56
CA LYS A 47 25.87 -7.47 9.11
C LYS A 47 24.44 -7.22 8.63
N SER A 48 24.29 -6.62 7.46
CA SER A 48 22.98 -6.33 6.88
C SER A 48 22.95 -6.67 5.39
N ILE A 49 21.77 -7.01 4.92
CA ILE A 49 21.41 -7.14 3.51
C ILE A 49 20.65 -5.89 3.13
N LYS A 50 21.00 -5.29 2.00
CA LYS A 50 20.35 -4.08 1.48
C LYS A 50 19.72 -4.36 0.12
N THR A 51 18.52 -3.91 -0.06
CA THR A 51 17.77 -3.99 -1.31
C THR A 51 17.20 -2.64 -1.65
N ASN A 52 17.55 -2.11 -2.82
CA ASN A 52 16.97 -0.87 -3.35
C ASN A 52 15.79 -1.19 -4.26
N TRP A 53 14.73 -0.40 -4.16
CA TRP A 53 13.56 -0.56 -4.97
C TRP A 53 12.85 0.76 -5.21
N TRP A 54 12.06 0.82 -6.29
CA TRP A 54 11.29 1.99 -6.70
C TRP A 54 9.82 1.79 -6.43
N MET A 55 9.15 2.89 -6.11
CA MET A 55 7.71 3.01 -6.04
C MET A 55 7.28 4.17 -6.94
N TRP A 56 6.44 3.88 -7.90
CA TRP A 56 5.68 4.87 -8.64
C TRP A 56 4.22 4.75 -8.23
N ARG A 57 3.63 5.85 -7.82
CA ARG A 57 2.27 5.88 -7.33
C ARG A 57 1.48 6.99 -8.00
N THR A 58 0.27 6.67 -8.45
CA THR A 58 -0.82 7.59 -8.79
C THR A 58 -1.99 7.36 -7.82
N PRO A 59 -3.09 8.13 -7.88
CA PRO A 59 -4.27 7.85 -7.05
C PRO A 59 -4.84 6.44 -7.20
N THR A 60 -4.68 5.82 -8.37
CA THR A 60 -5.30 4.51 -8.71
C THR A 60 -4.29 3.41 -9.03
N GLN A 61 -3.00 3.70 -9.11
CA GLN A 61 -1.98 2.73 -9.48
C GLN A 61 -0.75 2.81 -8.57
N VAL A 62 -0.15 1.67 -8.29
CA VAL A 62 1.17 1.56 -7.65
C VAL A 62 2.00 0.56 -8.42
N GLU A 63 3.16 0.99 -8.90
CA GLU A 63 4.17 0.09 -9.46
C GLU A 63 5.34 -0.02 -8.49
N LEU A 64 5.78 -1.26 -8.21
CA LEU A 64 6.92 -1.57 -7.37
C LEU A 64 7.97 -2.34 -8.18
N LYS A 65 9.23 -1.92 -8.10
CA LYS A 65 10.33 -2.57 -8.84
C LYS A 65 11.60 -2.60 -8.01
N LYS A 66 12.21 -3.77 -7.82
CA LYS A 66 13.59 -3.86 -7.30
C LYS A 66 14.54 -3.24 -8.31
N SER A 67 15.52 -2.46 -7.87
CA SER A 67 16.40 -1.68 -8.76
C SER A 67 17.14 -2.51 -9.82
N ASN A 68 17.45 -3.77 -9.49
CA ASN A 68 18.18 -4.68 -10.37
C ASN A 68 17.29 -5.77 -10.99
N ALA A 69 15.96 -5.66 -10.86
CA ALA A 69 15.05 -6.65 -11.41
C ALA A 69 14.63 -6.31 -12.84
N ALA A 70 14.52 -7.33 -13.69
CA ALA A 70 13.90 -7.23 -15.02
C ALA A 70 12.37 -7.24 -14.97
N ASN A 71 11.78 -7.31 -13.78
CA ASN A 71 10.36 -7.39 -13.54
C ASN A 71 9.88 -6.33 -12.55
N SER A 72 8.60 -6.01 -12.61
CA SER A 72 7.92 -5.15 -11.65
C SER A 72 6.51 -5.67 -11.36
N GLU A 73 5.91 -5.12 -10.32
CA GLU A 73 4.54 -5.37 -9.90
C GLU A 73 3.72 -4.13 -10.16
N LEU A 74 2.60 -4.26 -10.86
CA LEU A 74 1.64 -3.18 -11.04
C LEU A 74 0.32 -3.55 -10.36
N TRP A 75 -0.08 -2.74 -9.40
CA TRP A 75 -1.33 -2.83 -8.69
C TRP A 75 -2.24 -1.69 -9.12
N THR A 76 -3.49 -2.01 -9.43
CA THR A 76 -4.49 -1.01 -9.86
C THR A 76 -5.75 -1.15 -9.02
N MET A 77 -6.19 -0.05 -8.42
CA MET A 77 -7.50 0.06 -7.78
C MET A 77 -8.53 0.41 -8.87
N GLN A 78 -9.53 -0.44 -9.01
CA GLN A 78 -10.65 -0.22 -9.94
C GLN A 78 -11.77 0.59 -9.29
N ASP A 79 -12.67 1.14 -10.10
CA ASP A 79 -13.82 1.95 -9.65
C ASP A 79 -14.78 1.18 -8.71
N ASN A 80 -14.82 -0.15 -8.82
CA ASN A 80 -15.59 -1.03 -7.95
C ASN A 80 -14.85 -1.42 -6.64
N ASN A 81 -13.73 -0.76 -6.31
CA ASN A 81 -12.84 -1.03 -5.19
C ASN A 81 -12.18 -2.43 -5.22
N GLN A 82 -12.11 -3.06 -6.37
CA GLN A 82 -11.34 -4.28 -6.55
C GLN A 82 -9.89 -3.95 -6.92
N LEU A 83 -8.95 -4.75 -6.40
CA LEU A 83 -7.56 -4.68 -6.78
C LEU A 83 -7.28 -5.64 -7.92
N ASN A 84 -6.63 -5.14 -8.96
CA ASN A 84 -5.98 -5.94 -9.99
C ASN A 84 -4.48 -5.95 -9.73
N TYR A 85 -3.89 -7.09 -10.00
CA TYR A 85 -2.45 -7.28 -9.94
C TYR A 85 -1.93 -7.77 -11.28
N GLN A 86 -0.87 -7.13 -11.74
CA GLN A 86 -0.14 -7.50 -12.95
C GLN A 86 1.34 -7.67 -12.61
N PHE A 87 1.91 -8.81 -12.96
CA PHE A 87 3.34 -9.04 -12.87
C PHE A 87 3.98 -8.80 -14.23
N LEU A 88 4.86 -7.79 -14.32
CA LEU A 88 5.43 -7.29 -15.55
C LEU A 88 6.83 -7.87 -15.73
N MET A 89 7.07 -8.59 -16.83
CA MET A 89 8.37 -9.13 -17.26
C MET A 89 8.88 -8.29 -18.44
N HIS A 90 9.69 -7.27 -18.14
CA HIS A 90 10.08 -6.24 -19.11
C HIS A 90 10.96 -6.77 -20.23
N ASP A 91 11.90 -7.67 -19.93
CA ASP A 91 12.81 -8.26 -20.92
C ASP A 91 12.04 -9.18 -21.90
N GLU A 92 11.02 -9.87 -21.41
CA GLU A 92 10.17 -10.76 -22.22
C GLU A 92 9.02 -10.03 -22.88
N LYS A 93 8.79 -8.75 -22.53
CA LYS A 93 7.61 -7.96 -22.92
C LYS A 93 6.31 -8.72 -22.67
N ARG A 94 6.14 -9.21 -21.45
CA ARG A 94 5.03 -10.05 -21.03
C ARG A 94 4.44 -9.57 -19.72
N VAL A 95 3.13 -9.76 -19.57
CA VAL A 95 2.37 -9.48 -18.35
C VAL A 95 1.62 -10.73 -17.96
N ILE A 96 1.73 -11.12 -16.68
CA ILE A 96 0.81 -12.08 -16.08
C ILE A 96 -0.25 -11.29 -15.34
N GLU A 97 -1.51 -11.46 -15.73
CA GLU A 97 -2.65 -10.81 -15.11
C GLU A 97 -3.28 -11.73 -14.06
N TYR A 98 -3.50 -11.18 -12.88
CA TYR A 98 -4.19 -11.86 -11.78
C TYR A 98 -5.51 -11.15 -11.52
N SER A 99 -6.60 -11.86 -11.75
CA SER A 99 -7.92 -11.37 -11.38
C SER A 99 -8.10 -11.34 -9.85
N SER A 100 -9.15 -10.68 -9.37
CA SER A 100 -9.52 -10.69 -7.96
C SER A 100 -9.84 -12.11 -7.44
N ILE A 101 -10.29 -13.00 -8.31
CA ILE A 101 -10.55 -14.40 -8.00
C ILE A 101 -9.23 -15.15 -7.79
N ASP A 102 -8.26 -14.94 -8.67
CA ASP A 102 -6.93 -15.56 -8.57
C ASP A 102 -6.23 -15.13 -7.29
N LEU A 103 -6.25 -13.85 -6.98
CA LEU A 103 -5.69 -13.31 -5.74
C LEU A 103 -6.33 -13.96 -4.50
N LYS A 104 -7.64 -14.16 -4.53
CA LYS A 104 -8.36 -14.84 -3.45
C LYS A 104 -7.99 -16.32 -3.36
N MET A 105 -7.86 -17.03 -4.49
CA MET A 105 -7.42 -18.44 -4.52
C MET A 105 -6.01 -18.61 -3.99
N LEU A 106 -5.13 -17.63 -4.24
CA LEU A 106 -3.77 -17.58 -3.70
C LEU A 106 -3.72 -17.13 -2.23
N ASN A 107 -4.89 -17.00 -1.58
CA ASN A 107 -5.01 -16.48 -0.21
C ASN A 107 -4.38 -15.09 -0.04
N MET A 108 -4.36 -14.31 -1.10
CA MET A 108 -3.89 -12.93 -1.09
C MET A 108 -5.05 -12.02 -0.74
N GLN A 109 -4.87 -11.27 0.33
CA GLN A 109 -5.82 -10.25 0.70
C GLN A 109 -5.75 -9.09 -0.31
N ALA A 110 -6.81 -8.87 -1.08
CA ALA A 110 -6.89 -7.85 -2.12
C ALA A 110 -8.02 -6.85 -1.79
N ASP A 111 -7.93 -6.24 -0.61
CA ASP A 111 -8.92 -5.31 -0.06
C ASP A 111 -8.38 -3.87 0.09
N ALA A 112 -9.20 -3.01 0.66
CA ALA A 112 -8.85 -1.61 0.91
C ALA A 112 -7.64 -1.46 1.87
N GLU A 113 -7.42 -2.38 2.83
CA GLU A 113 -6.26 -2.33 3.72
C GLU A 113 -4.98 -2.67 2.96
N LYS A 114 -5.01 -3.71 2.10
CA LYS A 114 -3.90 -4.03 1.19
C LYS A 114 -3.56 -2.85 0.29
N TRP A 115 -4.58 -2.18 -0.28
CA TRP A 115 -4.37 -0.98 -1.09
C TRP A 115 -3.64 0.12 -0.33
N GLN A 116 -4.04 0.40 0.93
CA GLN A 116 -3.36 1.39 1.76
C GLN A 116 -1.89 1.02 2.00
N VAL A 117 -1.60 -0.26 2.27
CA VAL A 117 -0.23 -0.72 2.47
C VAL A 117 0.59 -0.63 1.19
N LEU A 118 0.03 -0.98 0.04
CA LEU A 118 0.71 -0.85 -1.25
C LEU A 118 1.10 0.60 -1.57
N ASN A 119 0.21 1.55 -1.31
CA ASN A 119 0.43 2.95 -1.69
C ASN A 119 1.12 3.80 -0.62
N SER A 120 1.11 3.38 0.63
CA SER A 120 1.61 4.17 1.77
C SER A 120 2.58 3.39 2.67
N LEU A 121 2.82 2.10 2.39
CA LEU A 121 3.64 1.14 3.16
C LEU A 121 3.12 0.83 4.58
N VAL A 122 2.12 1.55 5.06
CA VAL A 122 1.47 1.36 6.37
C VAL A 122 0.00 1.72 6.24
N SER A 123 -0.90 0.95 6.86
CA SER A 123 -2.32 1.26 6.84
C SER A 123 -2.66 2.43 7.78
N GLN A 124 -3.73 3.18 7.47
CA GLN A 124 -4.22 4.25 8.34
C GLN A 124 -4.69 3.71 9.68
N LYS A 125 -5.23 2.50 9.72
CA LYS A 125 -5.64 1.79 10.94
C LYS A 125 -4.44 1.55 11.86
N ASP A 126 -3.30 1.10 11.31
CA ASP A 126 -2.09 0.89 12.08
C ASP A 126 -1.53 2.21 12.62
N LEU A 127 -1.46 3.25 11.77
CA LEU A 127 -1.02 4.58 12.21
C LEU A 127 -1.91 5.14 13.33
N ALA A 128 -3.23 4.98 13.24
CA ALA A 128 -4.18 5.46 14.25
C ALA A 128 -4.01 4.74 15.60
N ALA A 129 -3.56 3.48 15.59
CA ALA A 129 -3.31 2.70 16.81
C ALA A 129 -2.00 3.05 17.51
N MET A 130 -1.14 3.87 16.89
CA MET A 130 0.18 4.22 17.42
C MET A 130 0.20 5.55 18.17
N LYS A 131 1.19 5.69 19.08
CA LYS A 131 1.48 6.97 19.71
C LYS A 131 2.08 7.93 18.69
N LYS A 132 1.36 9.02 18.41
CA LYS A 132 1.74 10.07 17.45
C LYS A 132 2.50 11.20 18.15
N THR A 133 3.56 11.72 17.51
CA THR A 133 4.28 12.91 17.95
C THR A 133 4.72 13.73 16.75
N LYS A 134 4.29 14.99 16.63
CA LYS A 134 4.72 15.88 15.55
C LYS A 134 6.18 16.31 15.80
N LEU A 135 7.01 16.23 14.75
CA LEU A 135 8.40 16.69 14.81
C LEU A 135 8.49 18.17 14.40
N LYS A 136 9.45 18.89 15.02
CA LYS A 136 9.84 20.24 14.55
C LYS A 136 10.72 20.19 13.30
N LYS A 137 11.26 19.01 12.97
CA LYS A 137 12.13 18.75 11.82
C LYS A 137 11.30 18.53 10.57
N GLN A 138 11.80 18.97 9.42
CA GLN A 138 11.17 18.81 8.11
C GLN A 138 12.07 17.98 7.19
N TYR A 139 11.47 17.33 6.19
CA TYR A 139 12.15 16.69 5.06
C TYR A 139 11.80 17.45 3.79
N GLN A 140 12.77 18.12 3.18
CA GLN A 140 12.58 18.94 1.97
C GLN A 140 11.40 19.93 2.10
N GLY A 141 11.28 20.60 3.25
CA GLY A 141 10.18 21.53 3.54
C GLY A 141 8.84 20.89 3.92
N LEU A 142 8.77 19.55 3.98
CA LEU A 142 7.55 18.81 4.36
C LEU A 142 7.57 18.44 5.83
N ASP A 143 6.45 18.58 6.49
CA ASP A 143 6.27 18.27 7.89
C ASP A 143 6.41 16.76 8.14
N LEU A 144 7.00 16.43 9.29
CA LEU A 144 7.22 15.06 9.75
C LEU A 144 6.45 14.78 11.04
N THR A 145 5.90 13.59 11.08
CA THR A 145 5.27 13.01 12.28
C THR A 145 5.94 11.68 12.61
N THR A 146 6.18 11.39 13.88
CA THR A 146 6.62 10.06 14.31
C THR A 146 5.47 9.29 14.91
N TYR A 147 5.49 7.98 14.64
CA TYR A 147 4.59 7.01 15.24
C TYR A 147 5.41 5.92 15.89
N ALA A 148 5.01 5.50 17.10
CA ALA A 148 5.65 4.43 17.85
C ALA A 148 4.58 3.52 18.44
N GLY A 149 4.70 2.22 18.19
CA GLY A 149 3.71 1.24 18.60
C GLY A 149 4.03 -0.17 18.15
N LYS A 150 2.99 -0.89 17.77
CA LYS A 150 3.10 -2.24 17.22
C LYS A 150 2.19 -2.38 16.01
N ILE A 151 2.67 -3.03 14.96
CA ILE A 151 1.90 -3.52 13.81
C ILE A 151 1.93 -5.05 13.89
N ASN A 152 0.77 -5.70 13.96
CA ASN A 152 0.65 -7.17 14.09
C ASN A 152 1.52 -7.75 15.22
N GLY A 153 1.59 -7.04 16.36
CA GLY A 153 2.40 -7.44 17.52
C GLY A 153 3.89 -7.08 17.44
N ILE A 154 4.38 -6.66 16.27
CA ILE A 154 5.79 -6.32 16.03
C ILE A 154 6.04 -4.87 16.42
N LYS A 155 7.06 -4.63 17.28
CA LYS A 155 7.46 -3.27 17.67
C LYS A 155 7.89 -2.48 16.43
N THR A 156 7.23 -1.33 16.22
CA THR A 156 7.38 -0.53 15.00
C THR A 156 7.59 0.93 15.37
N ASN A 157 8.53 1.57 14.67
CA ASN A 157 8.76 3.01 14.72
C ASN A 157 8.72 3.57 13.29
N ILE A 158 8.02 4.68 13.11
CA ILE A 158 7.82 5.32 11.81
C ILE A 158 8.16 6.79 11.91
N THR A 159 8.94 7.31 10.96
CA THR A 159 9.03 8.74 10.67
C THR A 159 8.25 8.96 9.38
N TRP A 160 7.17 9.71 9.43
CA TRP A 160 6.16 9.86 8.39
C TRP A 160 6.22 11.23 7.74
N ILE A 161 6.08 11.29 6.42
CA ILE A 161 5.96 12.54 5.66
C ILE A 161 4.46 12.78 5.44
N ASP A 162 3.88 13.73 6.19
CA ASP A 162 2.44 13.92 6.24
C ASP A 162 1.83 14.25 4.86
N ALA A 163 2.44 15.15 4.11
CA ALA A 163 1.96 15.59 2.80
C ALA A 163 2.03 14.49 1.71
N LEU A 164 2.93 13.52 1.85
CA LEU A 164 3.12 12.45 0.88
C LEU A 164 2.44 11.14 1.30
N GLN A 165 2.02 11.04 2.54
CA GLN A 165 1.45 9.82 3.12
C GLN A 165 2.35 8.59 2.89
N ILE A 166 3.65 8.74 3.16
CA ILE A 166 4.65 7.67 3.12
C ILE A 166 5.64 7.81 4.27
N PRO A 167 6.31 6.73 4.70
CA PRO A 167 7.39 6.84 5.65
C PRO A 167 8.64 7.44 5.01
N LEU A 168 9.28 8.38 5.72
CA LEU A 168 10.68 8.71 5.52
C LEU A 168 11.54 7.56 6.01
N GLN A 169 11.14 6.93 7.13
CA GLN A 169 11.74 5.75 7.70
C GLN A 169 10.69 4.90 8.41
N LEU A 170 10.77 3.58 8.22
CA LEU A 170 9.94 2.59 8.88
C LEU A 170 10.82 1.48 9.42
N ILE A 171 10.74 1.20 10.73
CA ILE A 171 11.57 0.22 11.42
C ILE A 171 10.68 -0.82 12.10
N TYR A 172 10.83 -2.07 11.71
CA TYR A 172 10.26 -3.23 12.38
C TYR A 172 11.33 -3.93 13.22
N VAL A 173 11.07 -4.12 14.51
CA VAL A 173 11.98 -4.80 15.43
C VAL A 173 11.35 -6.13 15.85
N TYR A 174 11.85 -7.20 15.29
CA TYR A 174 11.52 -8.58 15.63
C TYR A 174 12.43 -9.07 16.78
N PRO A 175 12.14 -10.22 17.40
CA PRO A 175 12.97 -10.75 18.48
C PRO A 175 14.43 -11.02 18.10
N LYS A 176 14.69 -11.38 16.83
CA LYS A 176 16.02 -11.80 16.34
C LYS A 176 16.55 -10.95 15.18
N ASN A 177 15.71 -10.16 14.53
CA ASN A 177 16.10 -9.35 13.37
C ASN A 177 15.41 -7.98 13.40
N GLN A 178 15.94 -7.07 12.59
CA GLN A 178 15.35 -5.76 12.33
C GLN A 178 15.24 -5.55 10.83
N ILE A 179 14.13 -4.99 10.40
CA ILE A 179 13.91 -4.52 9.03
C ILE A 179 13.74 -3.01 9.07
N THR A 180 14.50 -2.30 8.26
CA THR A 180 14.39 -0.85 8.12
C THR A 180 14.10 -0.54 6.66
N VAL A 181 13.02 0.19 6.41
CA VAL A 181 12.72 0.79 5.10
C VAL A 181 13.00 2.27 5.17
N GLN A 182 13.83 2.78 4.28
CA GLN A 182 14.28 4.17 4.26
C GLN A 182 14.01 4.78 2.88
N LEU A 183 13.35 5.93 2.84
CA LEU A 183 13.26 6.75 1.64
C LEU A 183 14.65 7.33 1.30
N ILE A 184 15.19 6.97 0.13
CA ILE A 184 16.51 7.39 -0.32
C ILE A 184 16.41 8.60 -1.22
N LYS A 185 15.50 8.56 -2.19
CA LYS A 185 15.31 9.60 -3.18
C LYS A 185 13.83 9.77 -3.51
N ARG A 186 13.45 11.01 -3.76
CA ARG A 186 12.17 11.36 -4.36
C ARG A 186 12.44 12.21 -5.60
N ASP A 187 11.89 11.83 -6.74
CA ASP A 187 11.88 12.68 -7.92
C ASP A 187 10.70 13.66 -7.83
N THR A 188 10.95 14.93 -8.10
CA THR A 188 9.94 16.00 -8.07
C THR A 188 9.77 16.66 -9.44
N ALA A 189 10.65 16.38 -10.38
CA ALA A 189 10.60 16.95 -11.72
C ALA A 189 9.76 16.10 -12.67
N ASP A 190 9.96 14.78 -12.63
CA ASP A 190 9.16 13.82 -13.40
C ASP A 190 8.65 12.72 -12.47
N LEU A 191 7.39 12.85 -12.08
CA LEU A 191 6.77 11.96 -11.10
C LEU A 191 6.49 10.55 -11.62
N LEU A 192 6.65 10.29 -12.92
CA LEU A 192 6.45 8.97 -13.51
C LEU A 192 7.66 8.49 -14.32
N ALA A 193 8.79 9.19 -14.27
CA ALA A 193 10.01 8.75 -14.94
C ALA A 193 10.42 7.35 -14.44
N GLY A 194 10.54 6.42 -15.37
CA GLY A 194 10.91 5.03 -15.08
C GLY A 194 9.74 4.08 -14.76
N ALA A 195 8.53 4.60 -14.55
CA ALA A 195 7.33 3.77 -14.46
C ALA A 195 6.97 3.17 -15.83
N THR A 196 6.29 2.03 -15.81
CA THR A 196 5.79 1.40 -17.03
C THR A 196 4.65 2.22 -17.61
N THR A 197 4.81 2.64 -18.87
CA THR A 197 3.79 3.45 -19.56
C THR A 197 2.65 2.58 -20.09
N ALA A 198 1.47 3.19 -20.28
CA ALA A 198 0.34 2.51 -20.91
C ALA A 198 0.68 1.94 -22.30
N ALA A 199 1.49 2.65 -23.10
CA ALA A 199 1.95 2.18 -24.40
C ALA A 199 2.86 0.94 -24.29
N GLN A 200 3.72 0.87 -23.27
CA GLN A 200 4.52 -0.33 -23.02
C GLN A 200 3.64 -1.51 -22.59
N LEU A 201 2.66 -1.28 -21.70
CA LEU A 201 1.73 -2.34 -21.27
C LEU A 201 0.92 -2.89 -22.45
N GLN A 202 0.44 -2.03 -23.34
CA GLN A 202 -0.28 -2.45 -24.55
C GLN A 202 0.60 -3.25 -25.53
N ALA A 203 1.90 -3.02 -25.54
CA ALA A 203 2.85 -3.73 -26.38
C ALA A 203 3.29 -5.08 -25.79
N TYR A 204 2.97 -5.36 -24.51
CA TYR A 204 3.32 -6.62 -23.86
C TYR A 204 2.29 -7.70 -24.16
N GLN A 205 2.76 -8.94 -24.27
CA GLN A 205 1.88 -10.09 -24.38
C GLN A 205 1.17 -10.32 -23.04
N GLN A 206 -0.16 -10.27 -23.05
CA GLN A 206 -0.98 -10.56 -21.87
C GLN A 206 -1.14 -12.07 -21.72
N VAL A 207 -1.01 -12.58 -20.50
CA VAL A 207 -1.21 -13.98 -20.12
C VAL A 207 -2.06 -13.99 -18.85
N ASP A 208 -3.20 -14.64 -18.89
CA ASP A 208 -4.02 -14.84 -17.70
C ASP A 208 -3.32 -15.81 -16.74
N TYR A 209 -3.35 -15.53 -15.43
CA TYR A 209 -2.80 -16.44 -14.43
C TYR A 209 -3.45 -17.83 -14.49
N ALA A 210 -4.76 -17.90 -14.74
CA ALA A 210 -5.48 -19.16 -14.87
C ALA A 210 -4.94 -20.02 -16.03
N ASP A 211 -4.57 -19.42 -17.16
CA ASP A 211 -3.99 -20.14 -18.30
C ASP A 211 -2.61 -20.73 -17.98
N ILE A 212 -1.85 -20.11 -17.07
CA ILE A 212 -0.55 -20.63 -16.63
C ILE A 212 -0.72 -21.93 -15.84
N GLY A 213 -1.82 -22.09 -15.12
CA GLY A 213 -2.17 -23.32 -14.41
C GLY A 213 -2.23 -24.54 -15.36
N ASP A 214 -2.73 -24.35 -16.55
CA ASP A 214 -2.79 -25.39 -17.60
C ASP A 214 -1.42 -25.69 -18.22
N MET A 215 -0.43 -24.82 -18.00
CA MET A 215 0.95 -24.95 -18.44
C MET A 215 1.88 -25.60 -17.39
N GLU A 216 1.36 -26.32 -16.41
CA GLU A 216 2.12 -26.86 -15.25
C GLU A 216 3.32 -27.75 -15.63
N HIS A 217 3.35 -28.31 -16.83
CA HIS A 217 4.48 -29.05 -17.38
C HIS A 217 5.55 -28.16 -18.03
N SER A 218 5.27 -26.87 -18.22
CA SER A 218 6.22 -25.91 -18.83
C SER A 218 7.24 -25.43 -17.79
N SER A 219 8.52 -25.65 -18.07
CA SER A 219 9.60 -25.09 -17.23
C SER A 219 9.57 -23.57 -17.21
N THR A 220 9.16 -22.94 -18.31
CA THR A 220 9.01 -21.50 -18.43
C THR A 220 7.90 -20.96 -17.53
N ALA A 221 6.73 -21.58 -17.52
CA ALA A 221 5.62 -21.20 -16.64
C ALA A 221 6.01 -21.30 -15.16
N LYS A 222 6.75 -22.33 -14.76
CA LYS A 222 7.26 -22.47 -13.38
C LYS A 222 8.19 -21.33 -12.98
N VAL A 223 9.07 -20.87 -13.88
CA VAL A 223 9.96 -19.75 -13.64
C VAL A 223 9.15 -18.45 -13.49
N TRP A 224 8.14 -18.23 -14.34
CA TRP A 224 7.27 -17.04 -14.23
C TRP A 224 6.52 -16.98 -12.91
N LEU A 225 5.92 -18.08 -12.50
CA LEU A 225 5.21 -18.17 -11.22
C LEU A 225 6.16 -17.97 -10.02
N SER A 226 7.35 -18.56 -10.05
CA SER A 226 8.36 -18.34 -9.00
C SER A 226 8.74 -16.86 -8.89
N ASN A 227 9.01 -16.20 -10.01
CA ASN A 227 9.37 -14.78 -10.02
C ASN A 227 8.23 -13.91 -9.49
N ALA A 228 6.97 -14.24 -9.82
CA ALA A 228 5.81 -13.49 -9.36
C ALA A 228 5.58 -13.66 -7.86
N THR A 229 5.78 -14.85 -7.30
CA THR A 229 5.61 -15.11 -5.86
C THR A 229 6.68 -14.43 -5.00
N ASP A 230 7.87 -14.15 -5.55
CA ASP A 230 8.97 -13.46 -4.85
C ASP A 230 8.86 -11.93 -4.91
N ALA A 231 7.79 -11.43 -5.49
CA ALA A 231 7.59 -9.99 -5.64
C ALA A 231 7.29 -9.30 -4.29
N PRO A 232 7.85 -8.09 -4.01
CA PRO A 232 7.71 -7.41 -2.72
C PRO A 232 6.27 -7.15 -2.30
N GLY A 233 5.38 -6.79 -3.23
CA GLY A 233 3.97 -6.53 -2.97
C GLY A 233 3.19 -7.78 -2.56
N MET A 234 3.66 -8.98 -2.92
CA MET A 234 3.07 -10.24 -2.53
C MET A 234 3.28 -10.54 -1.04
N HIS A 235 4.39 -10.06 -0.45
CA HIS A 235 4.84 -10.39 0.90
C HIS A 235 4.60 -9.29 1.93
N THR A 236 3.84 -8.24 1.64
CA THR A 236 3.67 -7.07 2.52
C THR A 236 3.04 -7.37 3.88
N HIS A 237 2.62 -8.60 4.17
CA HIS A 237 2.28 -9.06 5.51
C HIS A 237 2.74 -10.51 5.65
N GLY A 238 4.07 -10.67 5.82
CA GLY A 238 4.67 -11.98 5.97
C GLY A 238 4.08 -12.75 7.14
N HIS A 239 3.36 -13.80 6.82
CA HIS A 239 3.26 -14.94 7.71
C HIS A 239 4.64 -15.61 7.67
N GLN A 240 5.55 -15.17 8.54
CA GLN A 240 6.70 -15.98 8.87
C GLN A 240 6.21 -17.09 9.79
N HIS A 241 6.15 -18.32 9.28
CA HIS A 241 6.05 -19.55 10.04
C HIS A 241 7.29 -19.78 10.91
#